data_960f0b3d7ae32c5a33be7b9be64977d2
#
_entry.id   960f0b3d7ae32c5a33be7b9be64977d2
#
_cell.length_a   1.000
_cell.length_b   1.000
_cell.length_c   1.000
_cell.angle_alpha   90.00
_cell.angle_beta   90.00
_cell.angle_gamma   90.00
#
_symmetry.space_group_name_H-M   'P 1'
#
loop_
_entity.id
_entity.type
_entity.pdbx_description
1 polymer ?
#
loop_
_entity_poly.entity_id
_entity_poly.type
_entity_poly.pdbx_seq_one_letter_code
_entity_poly.pdbx_strand_id
1 'polypeptide(L)'
;QFIQLVTMQNHLPYGDYYTNNEFKEADTSTGLDENEEVQIDTYAKGISYTDQATATFLDQLNMIEQPITVIFYGDHLPGIYASAAKYKENQLTLHESDYFIWSNSSSSSAGSKLSPEESDYSSSNFFMASAAEHMDAKVTPFLALLTEVHQSVPAVGRFASTDADWGTGSTSY
;
A
#
# COMPACT_ATOMS: atom_id res chain seq x y z
N GLN A 1 -0.29 -13.81 -18.43
CA GLN A 1 -1.41 -12.86 -18.57
C GLN A 1 -1.29 -11.79 -17.50
N PHE A 2 -1.53 -10.53 -17.84
CA PHE A 2 -1.60 -9.41 -16.88
C PHE A 2 -3.06 -8.98 -16.75
N ILE A 3 -3.53 -8.80 -15.51
CA ILE A 3 -4.88 -8.33 -15.19
C ILE A 3 -4.75 -7.19 -14.19
N GLN A 4 -5.36 -6.05 -14.49
CA GLN A 4 -5.47 -4.93 -13.57
C GLN A 4 -6.90 -4.86 -13.05
N LEU A 5 -7.04 -4.83 -11.73
CA LEU A 5 -8.31 -4.66 -11.04
C LEU A 5 -8.26 -3.37 -10.23
N VAL A 6 -9.25 -2.52 -10.42
CA VAL A 6 -9.42 -1.27 -9.65
C VAL A 6 -10.69 -1.38 -8.84
N THR A 7 -10.62 -1.13 -7.54
CA THR A 7 -11.78 -1.16 -6.65
C THR A 7 -12.19 0.26 -6.27
N MET A 8 -13.48 0.46 -6.02
CA MET A 8 -14.06 1.76 -5.63
C MET A 8 -14.59 1.77 -4.20
N GLN A 9 -14.34 0.71 -3.43
CA GLN A 9 -14.88 0.54 -2.08
C GLN A 9 -14.51 1.70 -1.15
N ASN A 10 -13.31 2.21 -1.28
CA ASN A 10 -12.77 3.24 -0.40
C ASN A 10 -12.69 4.61 -1.07
N HIS A 11 -13.44 4.81 -2.16
CA HIS A 11 -13.51 6.10 -2.82
C HIS A 11 -14.55 7.03 -2.13
N LEU A 12 -14.27 8.34 -2.10
CA LEU A 12 -15.21 9.35 -1.58
C LEU A 12 -16.59 9.28 -2.28
N PRO A 13 -17.66 9.80 -1.65
CA PRO A 13 -17.72 10.56 -0.40
C PRO A 13 -17.73 9.67 0.85
N TYR A 14 -17.27 10.23 1.96
CA TYR A 14 -17.23 9.52 3.26
C TYR A 14 -18.29 10.13 4.21
N GLY A 15 -19.56 9.92 3.91
CA GLY A 15 -20.65 10.29 4.79
C GLY A 15 -20.96 9.20 5.81
N ASP A 16 -21.75 9.52 6.83
CA ASP A 16 -22.19 8.58 7.86
C ASP A 16 -23.27 7.62 7.33
N TYR A 17 -22.89 6.63 6.54
CA TYR A 17 -23.82 5.67 5.94
C TYR A 17 -23.68 4.22 6.43
N TYR A 18 -22.68 3.92 7.24
CA TYR A 18 -22.55 2.61 7.87
C TYR A 18 -23.29 2.57 9.21
N THR A 19 -24.38 1.80 9.30
CA THR A 19 -25.24 1.72 10.49
C THR A 19 -24.55 1.03 11.68
N ASN A 20 -23.63 0.10 11.40
CA ASN A 20 -22.87 -0.65 12.40
C ASN A 20 -21.39 -0.39 12.17
N ASN A 21 -20.92 0.77 12.60
CA ASN A 21 -19.53 1.17 12.47
C ASN A 21 -18.86 1.15 13.85
N GLU A 22 -18.12 0.09 14.12
CA GLU A 22 -17.37 -0.13 15.37
C GLU A 22 -16.25 0.90 15.58
N PHE A 23 -15.80 1.56 14.53
CA PHE A 23 -14.74 2.57 14.63
C PHE A 23 -15.22 3.86 15.28
N LYS A 24 -16.53 4.17 15.23
CA LYS A 24 -17.11 5.31 15.93
C LYS A 24 -17.01 5.23 17.45
N GLU A 25 -16.95 4.01 18.01
CA GLU A 25 -16.85 3.79 19.45
C GLU A 25 -15.39 3.74 19.91
N ALA A 26 -14.46 3.52 18.99
CA ALA A 26 -13.03 3.40 19.30
C ALA A 26 -12.37 4.75 19.56
N ASP A 27 -12.96 5.82 19.07
CA ASP A 27 -12.37 7.15 19.17
C ASP A 27 -12.99 7.98 20.30
N THR A 28 -12.25 8.18 21.37
CA THR A 28 -12.74 8.83 22.59
C THR A 28 -12.25 10.25 22.79
N SER A 29 -11.48 10.85 21.89
CA SER A 29 -11.12 12.29 21.98
C SER A 29 -9.92 12.65 21.09
N THR A 30 -10.11 12.75 19.84
CA THR A 30 -9.04 13.16 18.94
C THR A 30 -8.80 14.66 18.95
N GLY A 31 -9.78 15.46 19.38
CA GLY A 31 -9.77 16.91 19.19
C GLY A 31 -9.92 17.31 17.73
N LEU A 32 -10.38 16.38 16.88
CA LEU A 32 -10.68 16.62 15.48
C LEU A 32 -12.02 17.36 15.30
N ASP A 33 -12.25 17.87 14.13
CA ASP A 33 -13.56 18.37 13.73
C ASP A 33 -14.53 17.21 13.53
N GLU A 34 -15.80 17.36 13.95
CA GLU A 34 -16.82 16.32 13.87
C GLU A 34 -16.98 15.73 12.45
N ASN A 35 -16.86 16.55 11.43
CA ASN A 35 -16.95 16.08 10.06
C ASN A 35 -15.69 15.30 9.64
N GLU A 36 -14.52 15.66 10.15
CA GLU A 36 -13.28 14.92 9.93
C GLU A 36 -13.34 13.55 10.61
N GLU A 37 -13.85 13.46 11.84
CA GLU A 37 -14.07 12.21 12.56
C GLU A 37 -15.00 11.26 11.79
N VAL A 38 -16.18 11.75 11.37
CA VAL A 38 -17.12 10.96 10.56
C VAL A 38 -16.49 10.40 9.29
N GLN A 39 -15.68 11.19 8.60
CA GLN A 39 -15.00 10.73 7.38
C GLN A 39 -13.96 9.66 7.66
N ILE A 40 -13.17 9.82 8.73
CA ILE A 40 -12.14 8.85 9.15
C ILE A 40 -12.80 7.53 9.56
N ASP A 41 -13.84 7.57 10.39
CA ASP A 41 -14.58 6.39 10.83
C ASP A 41 -15.22 5.63 9.65
N THR A 42 -15.77 6.38 8.71
CA THR A 42 -16.36 5.80 7.50
C THR A 42 -15.30 5.15 6.62
N TYR A 43 -14.16 5.82 6.45
CA TYR A 43 -13.03 5.28 5.70
C TYR A 43 -12.45 4.03 6.38
N ALA A 44 -12.25 4.04 7.70
CA ALA A 44 -11.78 2.89 8.46
C ALA A 44 -12.71 1.68 8.29
N LYS A 45 -14.03 1.90 8.31
CA LYS A 45 -15.01 0.84 8.03
C LYS A 45 -14.91 0.32 6.60
N GLY A 46 -14.71 1.20 5.62
CA GLY A 46 -14.45 0.82 4.23
C GLY A 46 -13.21 -0.05 4.08
N ILE A 47 -12.11 0.33 4.74
CA ILE A 47 -10.86 -0.45 4.78
C ILE A 47 -11.09 -1.84 5.37
N SER A 48 -11.86 -1.97 6.46
CA SER A 48 -12.17 -3.28 7.04
C SER A 48 -12.90 -4.22 6.07
N TYR A 49 -13.77 -3.69 5.23
CA TYR A 49 -14.43 -4.48 4.18
C TYR A 49 -13.46 -4.85 3.04
N THR A 50 -12.58 -3.94 2.67
CA THR A 50 -11.55 -4.22 1.67
C THR A 50 -10.60 -5.31 2.16
N ASP A 51 -10.20 -5.28 3.42
CA ASP A 51 -9.36 -6.30 4.04
C ASP A 51 -10.02 -7.69 3.96
N GLN A 52 -11.27 -7.80 4.39
CA GLN A 52 -12.04 -9.06 4.30
C GLN A 52 -12.20 -9.56 2.86
N ALA A 53 -12.49 -8.66 1.93
CA ALA A 53 -12.64 -9.01 0.52
C ALA A 53 -11.30 -9.46 -0.07
N THR A 54 -10.21 -8.79 0.26
CA THR A 54 -8.86 -9.13 -0.17
C THR A 54 -8.44 -10.50 0.35
N ALA A 55 -8.63 -10.77 1.64
CA ALA A 55 -8.35 -12.08 2.23
C ALA A 55 -9.11 -13.19 1.49
N THR A 56 -10.42 -13.02 1.29
CA THR A 56 -11.26 -13.99 0.56
C THR A 56 -10.78 -14.17 -0.89
N PHE A 57 -10.39 -13.09 -1.55
CA PHE A 57 -9.88 -13.14 -2.92
C PHE A 57 -8.56 -13.92 -3.01
N LEU A 58 -7.62 -13.66 -2.11
CA LEU A 58 -6.34 -14.38 -2.07
C LEU A 58 -6.55 -15.87 -1.75
N ASP A 59 -7.48 -16.21 -0.86
CA ASP A 59 -7.86 -17.60 -0.58
C ASP A 59 -8.40 -18.31 -1.83
N GLN A 60 -9.25 -17.64 -2.62
CA GLN A 60 -9.75 -18.17 -3.88
C GLN A 60 -8.65 -18.37 -4.92
N LEU A 61 -7.75 -17.39 -5.05
CA LEU A 61 -6.58 -17.51 -5.94
C LEU A 61 -5.65 -18.64 -5.51
N ASN A 62 -5.56 -18.91 -4.21
CA ASN A 62 -4.73 -20.00 -3.69
C ASN A 62 -5.23 -21.40 -4.05
N MET A 63 -6.50 -21.52 -4.44
CA MET A 63 -7.09 -22.78 -4.93
C MET A 63 -6.82 -23.03 -6.43
N ILE A 64 -6.26 -22.06 -7.14
CA ILE A 64 -5.97 -22.18 -8.58
C ILE A 64 -4.61 -22.84 -8.78
N GLU A 65 -4.56 -23.86 -9.63
CA GLU A 65 -3.35 -24.65 -9.88
C GLU A 65 -2.29 -23.93 -10.74
N GLN A 66 -2.66 -22.84 -11.44
CA GLN A 66 -1.71 -22.02 -12.17
C GLN A 66 -0.97 -21.06 -11.21
N PRO A 67 0.33 -20.82 -11.42
CA PRO A 67 1.05 -19.81 -10.68
C PRO A 67 0.43 -18.42 -10.87
N ILE A 68 0.15 -17.75 -9.76
CA ILE A 68 -0.42 -16.40 -9.74
C ILE A 68 0.38 -15.55 -8.76
N THR A 69 0.76 -14.36 -9.21
CA THR A 69 1.36 -13.33 -8.35
C THR A 69 0.46 -12.10 -8.37
N VAL A 70 0.20 -11.54 -7.22
CA VAL A 70 -0.60 -10.36 -6.99
C VAL A 70 0.29 -9.25 -6.44
N ILE A 71 0.17 -8.06 -7.03
CA ILE A 71 0.64 -6.81 -6.44
C ILE A 71 -0.61 -6.07 -5.97
N PHE A 72 -0.71 -5.84 -4.68
CA PHE A 72 -1.76 -5.03 -4.08
C PHE A 72 -1.16 -3.72 -3.58
N TYR A 73 -1.82 -2.60 -3.83
CA TYR A 73 -1.37 -1.31 -3.34
C TYR A 73 -2.54 -0.31 -3.27
N GLY A 74 -2.45 0.62 -2.34
CA GLY A 74 -3.26 1.83 -2.36
C GLY A 74 -2.66 2.85 -3.34
N ASP A 75 -3.50 3.50 -4.13
CA ASP A 75 -3.05 4.52 -5.08
C ASP A 75 -2.72 5.85 -4.36
N HIS A 76 -3.46 6.18 -3.31
CA HIS A 76 -3.22 7.33 -2.43
C HIS A 76 -4.11 7.24 -1.18
N LEU A 77 -3.75 7.97 -0.12
CA LEU A 77 -4.65 8.22 0.99
C LEU A 77 -5.76 9.20 0.61
N PRO A 78 -6.96 9.09 1.19
CA PRO A 78 -8.04 10.04 0.97
C PRO A 78 -7.72 11.42 1.59
N GLY A 79 -8.27 12.47 1.01
CA GLY A 79 -8.08 13.84 1.48
C GLY A 79 -8.94 14.22 2.71
N ILE A 80 -9.05 13.31 3.68
CA ILE A 80 -9.91 13.46 4.88
C ILE A 80 -9.14 13.89 6.14
N TYR A 81 -7.83 14.03 6.05
CA TYR A 81 -6.95 14.33 7.19
C TYR A 81 -6.60 15.83 7.24
N ALA A 82 -7.61 16.70 7.23
CA ALA A 82 -7.43 18.14 7.15
C ALA A 82 -6.65 18.73 8.34
N SER A 83 -6.83 18.16 9.53
CA SER A 83 -6.10 18.58 10.73
C SER A 83 -4.63 18.20 10.66
N ALA A 84 -4.32 16.97 10.26
CA ALA A 84 -2.94 16.51 10.11
C ALA A 84 -2.20 17.22 8.97
N ALA A 85 -2.91 17.58 7.89
CA ALA A 85 -2.33 18.25 6.72
C ALA A 85 -1.82 19.67 7.00
N LYS A 86 -2.20 20.26 8.13
CA LYS A 86 -1.70 21.57 8.58
C LYS A 86 -0.22 21.53 8.99
N TYR A 87 0.28 20.36 9.33
CA TYR A 87 1.64 20.17 9.84
C TYR A 87 2.56 19.63 8.75
N LYS A 88 3.69 20.30 8.55
CA LYS A 88 4.64 19.96 7.49
C LYS A 88 5.27 18.58 7.68
N GLU A 89 5.47 18.17 8.91
CA GLU A 89 6.03 16.87 9.30
C GLU A 89 5.16 15.69 8.87
N ASN A 90 3.87 15.89 8.66
CA ASN A 90 2.95 14.85 8.23
C ASN A 90 2.88 14.66 6.70
N GLN A 91 3.59 15.51 5.94
CA GLN A 91 3.45 15.50 4.48
C GLN A 91 3.88 14.17 3.85
N LEU A 92 4.91 13.54 4.36
CA LEU A 92 5.34 12.22 3.86
C LEU A 92 4.25 11.18 4.15
N THR A 93 3.90 10.99 5.41
CA THR A 93 2.91 10.01 5.86
C THR A 93 1.55 10.15 5.19
N LEU A 94 1.12 11.37 4.89
CA LEU A 94 -0.13 11.61 4.16
C LEU A 94 -0.07 11.25 2.67
N HIS A 95 1.09 10.83 2.17
CA HIS A 95 1.30 10.39 0.79
C HIS A 95 1.81 8.95 0.71
N GLU A 96 1.85 8.26 1.84
CA GLU A 96 2.16 6.84 1.93
C GLU A 96 0.89 6.01 1.79
N SER A 97 1.03 4.82 1.24
CA SER A 97 -0.01 3.80 1.19
C SER A 97 0.63 2.42 1.28
N ASP A 98 -0.10 1.48 1.87
CA ASP A 98 0.38 0.10 1.99
C ASP A 98 0.42 -0.61 0.64
N TYR A 99 1.38 -1.51 0.50
CA TYR A 99 1.45 -2.44 -0.62
C TYR A 99 1.95 -3.81 -0.16
N PHE A 100 1.66 -4.83 -0.95
CA PHE A 100 2.30 -6.14 -0.82
C PHE A 100 2.42 -6.84 -2.17
N ILE A 101 3.36 -7.78 -2.24
CA ILE A 101 3.48 -8.75 -3.34
C ILE A 101 3.25 -10.14 -2.74
N TRP A 102 2.32 -10.89 -3.33
CA TRP A 102 1.92 -12.20 -2.88
C TRP A 102 1.85 -13.18 -4.03
N SER A 103 2.19 -14.43 -3.79
CA SER A 103 2.05 -15.51 -4.75
C SER A 103 1.29 -16.70 -4.16
N ASN A 104 0.42 -17.31 -4.98
CA ASN A 104 -0.36 -18.48 -4.56
C ASN A 104 0.52 -19.73 -4.37
N SER A 105 -0.05 -20.78 -3.76
CA SER A 105 0.65 -22.02 -3.44
C SER A 105 1.19 -22.77 -4.66
N SER A 106 0.68 -22.49 -5.86
CA SER A 106 1.17 -23.07 -7.12
C SER A 106 2.39 -22.35 -7.71
N SER A 107 2.76 -21.22 -7.13
CA SER A 107 3.94 -20.46 -7.54
C SER A 107 5.21 -20.94 -6.81
N SER A 108 6.34 -20.91 -7.49
CA SER A 108 7.66 -21.16 -6.86
C SER A 108 8.03 -20.10 -5.80
N SER A 109 7.42 -18.92 -5.86
CA SER A 109 7.62 -17.82 -4.93
C SER A 109 6.63 -17.84 -3.75
N ALA A 110 5.80 -18.88 -3.63
CA ALA A 110 4.83 -18.97 -2.54
C ALA A 110 5.52 -18.89 -1.17
N GLY A 111 5.02 -18.00 -0.30
CA GLY A 111 5.56 -17.81 1.05
C GLY A 111 6.87 -17.03 1.14
N SER A 112 7.44 -16.58 0.02
CA SER A 112 8.60 -15.68 0.03
C SER A 112 8.25 -14.36 0.72
N LYS A 113 9.17 -13.88 1.56
CA LYS A 113 9.04 -12.59 2.26
C LYS A 113 10.34 -11.83 2.12
N LEU A 114 10.24 -10.54 1.92
CA LEU A 114 11.37 -9.62 2.06
C LEU A 114 11.70 -9.43 3.55
N SER A 115 12.95 -9.05 3.84
CA SER A 115 13.28 -8.54 5.17
C SER A 115 12.54 -7.22 5.43
N PRO A 116 12.34 -6.81 6.68
CA PRO A 116 11.75 -5.51 6.99
C PRO A 116 12.49 -4.35 6.29
N GLU A 117 13.81 -4.41 6.25
CA GLU A 117 14.66 -3.37 5.64
C GLU A 117 14.46 -3.26 4.12
N GLU A 118 14.15 -4.37 3.44
CA GLU A 118 13.88 -4.39 2.00
C GLU A 118 12.44 -4.03 1.64
N SER A 119 11.52 -4.09 2.60
CA SER A 119 10.09 -3.85 2.39
C SER A 119 9.59 -2.50 2.90
N ASP A 120 10.45 -1.71 3.54
CA ASP A 120 10.05 -0.53 4.29
C ASP A 120 9.42 0.53 3.39
N TYR A 121 10.10 0.92 2.32
CA TYR A 121 9.60 1.90 1.37
C TYR A 121 9.85 1.49 -0.07
N SER A 122 8.85 1.72 -0.92
CA SER A 122 8.99 1.56 -2.36
C SER A 122 8.12 2.58 -3.09
N SER A 123 8.51 2.97 -4.27
CA SER A 123 7.67 3.75 -5.17
C SER A 123 7.00 2.86 -6.19
N SER A 124 5.79 3.22 -6.61
CA SER A 124 4.98 2.43 -7.54
C SER A 124 5.65 2.15 -8.89
N ASN A 125 6.59 2.99 -9.32
CA ASN A 125 7.39 2.77 -10.53
C ASN A 125 8.30 1.53 -10.45
N PHE A 126 8.59 1.02 -9.24
CA PHE A 126 9.39 -0.18 -9.03
C PHE A 126 8.56 -1.46 -8.89
N PHE A 127 7.25 -1.38 -8.71
CA PHE A 127 6.41 -2.55 -8.42
C PHE A 127 6.54 -3.68 -9.44
N MET A 128 6.66 -3.36 -10.73
CA MET A 128 6.85 -4.40 -11.75
C MET A 128 8.23 -5.06 -11.67
N ALA A 129 9.26 -4.31 -11.33
CA ALA A 129 10.60 -4.87 -11.12
C ALA A 129 10.63 -5.75 -9.86
N SER A 130 10.06 -5.26 -8.75
CA SER A 130 9.95 -6.01 -7.50
C SER A 130 9.12 -7.30 -7.66
N ALA A 131 8.02 -7.25 -8.42
CA ALA A 131 7.24 -8.46 -8.71
C ALA A 131 8.02 -9.45 -9.59
N ALA A 132 8.78 -8.98 -10.55
CA ALA A 132 9.62 -9.85 -11.39
C ALA A 132 10.74 -10.50 -10.58
N GLU A 133 11.37 -9.77 -9.68
CA GLU A 133 12.38 -10.26 -8.73
C GLU A 133 11.75 -11.31 -7.79
N HIS A 134 10.61 -11.01 -7.19
CA HIS A 134 9.85 -11.94 -6.35
C HIS A 134 9.52 -13.26 -7.09
N MET A 135 9.22 -13.21 -8.38
CA MET A 135 8.92 -14.40 -9.20
C MET A 135 10.17 -15.11 -9.74
N ASP A 136 11.37 -14.61 -9.50
CA ASP A 136 12.61 -15.03 -10.20
C ASP A 136 12.43 -15.09 -11.72
N ALA A 137 11.78 -14.06 -12.27
CA ALA A 137 11.39 -14.03 -13.65
C ALA A 137 12.47 -13.43 -14.55
N LYS A 138 12.60 -13.98 -15.77
CA LYS A 138 13.44 -13.35 -16.80
C LYS A 138 12.83 -12.00 -17.17
N VAL A 139 13.65 -10.96 -17.11
CA VAL A 139 13.22 -9.59 -17.32
C VAL A 139 13.87 -8.94 -18.53
N THR A 140 13.28 -7.86 -19.00
CA THR A 140 13.89 -6.97 -19.99
C THR A 140 15.07 -6.20 -19.37
N PRO A 141 16.01 -5.69 -20.18
CA PRO A 141 17.08 -4.83 -19.66
C PRO A 141 16.57 -3.62 -18.88
N PHE A 142 15.40 -3.11 -19.24
CA PHE A 142 14.76 -1.98 -18.54
C PHE A 142 14.31 -2.38 -17.11
N LEU A 143 13.66 -3.52 -16.96
CA LEU A 143 13.27 -3.99 -15.62
C LEU A 143 14.49 -4.36 -14.77
N ALA A 144 15.54 -4.96 -15.36
CA ALA A 144 16.78 -5.21 -14.65
C ALA A 144 17.43 -3.92 -14.14
N LEU A 145 17.45 -2.87 -14.97
CA LEU A 145 17.90 -1.54 -14.55
C LEU A 145 17.06 -0.99 -13.39
N LEU A 146 15.73 -1.13 -13.45
CA LEU A 146 14.87 -0.67 -12.36
C LEU A 146 15.12 -1.42 -11.06
N THR A 147 15.41 -2.74 -11.12
CA THR A 147 15.78 -3.52 -9.94
C THR A 147 17.07 -2.98 -9.32
N GLU A 148 18.10 -2.73 -10.10
CA GLU A 148 19.36 -2.18 -9.60
C GLU A 148 19.22 -0.76 -9.03
N VAL A 149 18.40 0.08 -9.69
CA VAL A 149 18.10 1.41 -9.18
C VAL A 149 17.34 1.31 -7.85
N HIS A 150 16.35 0.42 -7.75
CA HIS A 150 15.57 0.21 -6.53
C HIS A 150 16.44 -0.19 -5.33
N GLN A 151 17.45 -1.03 -5.53
CA GLN A 151 18.39 -1.43 -4.48
C GLN A 151 19.21 -0.25 -3.93
N SER A 152 19.40 0.80 -4.73
CA SER A 152 20.17 1.98 -4.33
C SER A 152 19.26 3.15 -3.90
N VAL A 153 18.08 3.23 -4.47
CA VAL A 153 17.09 4.28 -4.23
C VAL A 153 15.70 3.63 -4.19
N PRO A 154 15.32 3.00 -3.07
CA PRO A 154 14.10 2.20 -2.98
C PRO A 154 12.81 3.01 -3.15
N ALA A 155 12.83 4.30 -2.84
CA ALA A 155 11.68 5.17 -3.02
C ALA A 155 12.06 6.52 -3.60
N VAL A 156 11.16 7.09 -4.43
CA VAL A 156 11.28 8.44 -5.00
C VAL A 156 9.97 9.17 -4.74
N GLY A 157 9.99 10.23 -4.00
CA GLY A 157 8.79 10.99 -3.65
C GLY A 157 8.97 12.49 -3.76
N ARG A 158 7.87 13.17 -4.06
CA ARG A 158 7.82 14.63 -4.16
C ARG A 158 8.24 15.35 -2.88
N PHE A 159 7.99 14.71 -1.74
CA PHE A 159 8.24 15.27 -0.40
C PHE A 159 9.53 14.73 0.22
N ALA A 160 10.30 13.93 -0.52
CA ALA A 160 11.66 13.64 -0.16
C ALA A 160 12.42 14.95 -0.07
N SER A 161 12.86 15.31 1.11
CA SER A 161 13.79 16.45 1.25
C SER A 161 15.16 16.00 0.71
N THR A 162 15.99 16.96 0.30
CA THR A 162 17.37 16.69 -0.05
C THR A 162 18.18 16.12 1.12
N ASP A 163 17.64 16.26 2.33
CA ASP A 163 18.20 15.74 3.58
C ASP A 163 17.40 14.52 4.07
N ALA A 164 16.45 14.00 3.28
CA ALA A 164 15.68 12.84 3.65
C ALA A 164 16.56 11.62 3.51
N ASP A 165 16.72 11.00 4.59
CA ASP A 165 17.51 9.79 4.76
C ASP A 165 16.78 8.54 4.27
N TRP A 166 15.71 8.68 3.55
CA TRP A 166 14.92 7.55 3.10
C TRP A 166 15.40 7.03 1.74
N GLY A 167 15.73 5.78 1.69
CA GLY A 167 16.10 5.07 0.49
C GLY A 167 17.39 5.47 -0.18
N THR A 168 18.20 6.29 0.45
CA THR A 168 19.46 6.73 -0.15
C THR A 168 20.67 5.88 0.29
N GLY A 169 20.43 4.76 0.95
CA GLY A 169 21.51 3.97 1.55
C GLY A 169 22.18 4.70 2.71
N SER A 170 21.63 5.80 3.16
CA SER A 170 22.03 6.39 4.42
C SER A 170 21.60 5.45 5.53
N THR A 171 22.46 5.26 6.47
CA THR A 171 22.28 4.37 7.62
C THR A 171 21.23 4.85 8.62
N SER A 172 20.39 5.78 8.26
CA SER A 172 19.36 6.36 9.09
C SER A 172 17.97 5.83 8.76
N TYR A 173 17.88 4.70 8.17
CA TYR A 173 16.68 3.88 8.09
C TYR A 173 16.53 3.06 9.35
#